data_26e9e815afe43640d00a97ded72e545c
#
_entry.id   26e9e815afe43640d00a97ded72e545c
#
_cell.length_a   1.000
_cell.length_b   1.000
_cell.length_c   1.000
_cell.angle_alpha   90.00
_cell.angle_beta   90.00
_cell.angle_gamma   90.00
#
_symmetry.space_group_name_H-M   'P 1'
#
loop_
_entity.id
_entity.type
_entity.pdbx_description
1 polymer ?
#
loop_
_entity_poly.entity_id
_entity_poly.type
_entity_poly.pdbx_seq_one_letter_code
_entity_poly.pdbx_strand_id
1 'polypeptide(L)'
;KALIGTTDIAYEGDPNDVCVDQSEVTYLIDAVSRYFKIALKPDDVIGSFSGVRPLFDDGNGNPSAVTRDYVLDFDQSRGAPILNIFGGKITTYRKLAEHAVQKLKPVFPQMGGNWTTNAPLPGGDMVDADFDIFLDKVRADYYWLPRDLSMHYARLYGTRITHIIGNASTMNDLGKQYGPLLFEAELVYLMRHEWARCSKDVLDRRTKHGLTVRPNEILLIDEWFKDALRHKDVNLFSDNY
;
A
#
# COMPACT_ATOMS: atom_id res chain seq x y z
N LYS A 1 12.63 14.39 -1.68
CA LYS A 1 13.24 13.22 -1.05
C LYS A 1 13.34 12.11 -2.08
N ALA A 2 14.39 11.30 -2.04
CA ALA A 2 14.60 10.15 -2.92
C ALA A 2 14.65 8.87 -2.10
N LEU A 3 14.06 7.79 -2.63
CA LEU A 3 14.18 6.44 -2.09
C LEU A 3 15.32 5.73 -2.81
N ILE A 4 16.25 5.17 -2.05
CA ILE A 4 17.39 4.42 -2.56
C ILE A 4 17.26 2.99 -2.05
N GLY A 5 17.48 2.01 -2.91
CA GLY A 5 17.42 0.58 -2.61
C GLY A 5 17.78 -0.25 -3.85
N THR A 6 18.01 -1.48 -3.68
CA THR A 6 17.75 -2.33 -2.53
C THR A 6 18.95 -3.23 -2.26
N THR A 7 19.04 -3.72 -1.05
CA THR A 7 19.86 -4.89 -0.68
C THR A 7 18.99 -6.14 -0.62
N ASP A 8 19.59 -7.31 -0.61
CA ASP A 8 18.89 -8.61 -0.55
C ASP A 8 19.81 -9.60 0.18
N ILE A 9 19.58 -9.78 1.48
CA ILE A 9 20.42 -10.57 2.36
C ILE A 9 19.56 -11.66 3.02
N ALA A 10 20.10 -12.89 3.14
CA ALA A 10 19.43 -13.95 3.87
C ALA A 10 19.20 -13.54 5.33
N TYR A 11 17.99 -13.74 5.84
CA TYR A 11 17.60 -13.36 7.18
C TYR A 11 17.01 -14.54 7.92
N GLU A 12 17.57 -14.84 9.12
CA GLU A 12 17.17 -15.98 9.95
C GLU A 12 16.48 -15.56 11.26
N GLY A 13 16.30 -14.24 11.48
CA GLY A 13 15.68 -13.69 12.68
C GLY A 13 14.16 -13.66 12.63
N ASP A 14 13.53 -13.07 13.67
CA ASP A 14 12.10 -12.80 13.64
C ASP A 14 11.78 -11.79 12.53
N PRO A 15 10.86 -12.10 11.59
CA PRO A 15 10.48 -11.19 10.51
C PRO A 15 9.95 -9.83 10.98
N ASN A 16 9.47 -9.73 12.23
CA ASN A 16 9.01 -8.48 12.80
C ASN A 16 10.13 -7.54 13.23
N ASP A 17 11.33 -8.09 13.46
CA ASP A 17 12.51 -7.37 13.97
C ASP A 17 13.48 -6.96 12.85
N VAL A 18 13.16 -7.29 11.59
CA VAL A 18 14.05 -6.97 10.48
C VAL A 18 14.24 -5.46 10.33
N CYS A 19 15.49 -5.04 10.33
CA CYS A 19 15.90 -3.66 10.10
C CYS A 19 17.15 -3.61 9.22
N VAL A 20 17.35 -2.48 8.54
CA VAL A 20 18.57 -2.24 7.76
C VAL A 20 19.76 -2.07 8.71
N ASP A 21 20.86 -2.68 8.39
CA ASP A 21 22.11 -2.48 9.13
C ASP A 21 23.00 -1.37 8.53
N GLN A 22 24.03 -0.98 9.27
CA GLN A 22 24.90 0.12 8.85
C GLN A 22 25.73 -0.24 7.61
N SER A 23 26.02 -1.49 7.37
CA SER A 23 26.77 -1.94 6.19
C SER A 23 25.93 -1.82 4.92
N GLU A 24 24.62 -2.13 5.01
CA GLU A 24 23.67 -1.95 3.93
C GLU A 24 23.49 -0.47 3.58
N VAL A 25 23.38 0.39 4.60
CA VAL A 25 23.29 1.86 4.40
C VAL A 25 24.53 2.37 3.68
N THR A 26 25.72 1.97 4.13
CA THR A 26 26.99 2.37 3.53
C THR A 26 27.07 1.91 2.07
N TYR A 27 26.73 0.64 1.81
CA TYR A 27 26.71 0.10 0.46
C TYR A 27 25.80 0.88 -0.49
N LEU A 28 24.58 1.20 -0.05
CA LEU A 28 23.62 1.95 -0.86
C LEU A 28 24.08 3.39 -1.13
N ILE A 29 24.66 4.06 -0.13
CA ILE A 29 25.24 5.40 -0.28
C ILE A 29 26.39 5.38 -1.29
N ASP A 30 27.32 4.42 -1.16
CA ASP A 30 28.45 4.29 -2.05
C ASP A 30 28.02 3.99 -3.50
N ALA A 31 27.03 3.11 -3.66
CA ALA A 31 26.50 2.77 -4.98
C ALA A 31 25.90 3.99 -5.68
N VAL A 32 25.11 4.79 -4.98
CA VAL A 32 24.46 5.99 -5.54
C VAL A 32 25.46 7.12 -5.78
N SER A 33 26.42 7.32 -4.87
CA SER A 33 27.41 8.40 -4.97
C SER A 33 28.29 8.30 -6.21
N ARG A 34 28.37 7.13 -6.86
CA ARG A 34 29.07 6.95 -8.13
C ARG A 34 28.37 7.64 -9.32
N TYR A 35 27.07 7.90 -9.21
CA TYR A 35 26.23 8.43 -10.30
C TYR A 35 25.81 9.87 -10.09
N PHE A 36 25.97 10.42 -8.89
CA PHE A 36 25.55 11.77 -8.55
C PHE A 36 26.76 12.69 -8.31
N LYS A 37 26.60 13.96 -8.64
CA LYS A 37 27.66 14.98 -8.46
C LYS A 37 27.95 15.27 -6.99
N ILE A 38 26.96 15.08 -6.12
CA ILE A 38 27.06 15.31 -4.67
C ILE A 38 27.10 13.94 -4.02
N ALA A 39 28.18 13.64 -3.32
CA ALA A 39 28.29 12.43 -2.52
C ALA A 39 27.36 12.52 -1.29
N LEU A 40 26.58 11.48 -1.08
CA LEU A 40 25.72 11.36 0.10
C LEU A 40 26.53 10.90 1.31
N LYS A 41 26.08 11.29 2.49
CA LYS A 41 26.64 10.89 3.80
C LYS A 41 25.57 10.15 4.60
N PRO A 42 25.96 9.31 5.59
CA PRO A 42 24.99 8.65 6.48
C PRO A 42 23.99 9.60 7.13
N ASP A 43 24.43 10.81 7.49
CA ASP A 43 23.57 11.85 8.11
C ASP A 43 22.51 12.42 7.16
N ASP A 44 22.61 12.20 5.85
CA ASP A 44 21.61 12.57 4.86
C ASP A 44 20.41 11.59 4.84
N VAL A 45 20.55 10.43 5.50
CA VAL A 45 19.50 9.42 5.59
C VAL A 45 18.46 9.83 6.62
N ILE A 46 17.25 10.12 6.17
CA ILE A 46 16.15 10.59 6.99
C ILE A 46 15.18 9.49 7.41
N GLY A 47 15.35 8.28 6.90
CA GLY A 47 14.52 7.12 7.22
C GLY A 47 14.92 5.90 6.42
N SER A 48 14.54 4.74 6.94
CA SER A 48 14.77 3.44 6.31
C SER A 48 13.59 2.53 6.59
N PHE A 49 13.44 1.49 5.77
CA PHE A 49 12.54 0.39 6.05
C PHE A 49 13.11 -0.91 5.47
N SER A 50 12.77 -2.01 6.10
CA SER A 50 13.14 -3.35 5.67
C SER A 50 11.89 -4.24 5.61
N GLY A 51 12.00 -5.36 4.93
CA GLY A 51 10.96 -6.37 4.87
C GLY A 51 11.54 -7.71 4.48
N VAL A 52 10.85 -8.79 4.80
CA VAL A 52 11.26 -10.15 4.48
C VAL A 52 10.51 -10.63 3.24
N ARG A 53 11.23 -11.29 2.33
CA ARG A 53 10.61 -12.02 1.21
C ARG A 53 10.35 -13.46 1.66
N PRO A 54 9.08 -13.91 1.77
CA PRO A 54 8.76 -15.28 2.11
C PRO A 54 8.94 -16.18 0.87
N LEU A 55 10.17 -16.49 0.50
CA LEU A 55 10.47 -17.39 -0.60
C LEU A 55 10.17 -18.83 -0.20
N PHE A 56 9.72 -19.65 -1.17
CA PHE A 56 9.54 -21.07 -0.94
C PHE A 56 10.91 -21.75 -0.86
N ASP A 57 11.23 -22.35 0.29
CA ASP A 57 12.46 -23.12 0.46
C ASP A 57 12.30 -24.51 -0.19
N ASP A 58 13.02 -24.72 -1.29
CA ASP A 58 13.08 -26.00 -2.00
C ASP A 58 14.17 -26.94 -1.46
N GLY A 59 14.83 -26.56 -0.35
CA GLY A 59 15.88 -27.33 0.31
C GLY A 59 17.25 -27.25 -0.37
N ASN A 60 17.43 -26.43 -1.41
CA ASN A 60 18.70 -26.34 -2.15
C ASN A 60 19.76 -25.45 -1.51
N GLY A 61 19.46 -24.80 -0.38
CA GLY A 61 20.42 -24.07 0.46
C GLY A 61 21.07 -22.81 -0.16
N ASN A 62 20.78 -22.48 -1.41
CA ASN A 62 21.31 -21.28 -2.07
C ASN A 62 20.24 -20.20 -2.23
N PRO A 63 20.24 -19.12 -1.44
CA PRO A 63 19.22 -18.06 -1.51
C PRO A 63 19.07 -17.41 -2.89
N SER A 64 20.16 -17.37 -3.67
CA SER A 64 20.15 -16.80 -5.02
C SER A 64 19.52 -17.71 -6.08
N ALA A 65 19.43 -19.01 -5.80
CA ALA A 65 18.84 -20.02 -6.68
C ALA A 65 17.37 -20.34 -6.34
N VAL A 66 16.88 -19.89 -5.17
CA VAL A 66 15.51 -20.13 -4.73
C VAL A 66 14.53 -19.48 -5.71
N THR A 67 13.51 -20.25 -6.10
CA THR A 67 12.49 -19.73 -6.99
C THR A 67 11.80 -18.49 -6.41
N ARG A 68 11.67 -17.45 -7.23
CA ARG A 68 10.88 -16.26 -6.90
C ARG A 68 9.43 -16.36 -7.39
N ASP A 69 9.08 -17.53 -7.95
CA ASP A 69 7.70 -17.83 -8.34
C ASP A 69 6.91 -18.38 -7.16
N TYR A 70 5.58 -18.41 -7.29
CA TYR A 70 4.73 -18.99 -6.26
C TYR A 70 4.57 -20.49 -6.46
N VAL A 71 4.40 -21.21 -5.34
CA VAL A 71 4.08 -22.63 -5.30
C VAL A 71 2.67 -22.81 -4.74
N LEU A 72 1.85 -23.59 -5.44
CA LEU A 72 0.51 -23.95 -5.04
C LEU A 72 0.47 -25.42 -4.64
N ASP A 73 0.32 -25.69 -3.36
CA ASP A 73 0.18 -27.04 -2.80
C ASP A 73 -1.27 -27.28 -2.36
N PHE A 74 -1.91 -28.25 -2.99
CA PHE A 74 -3.31 -28.57 -2.77
C PHE A 74 -3.45 -29.92 -2.06
N ASP A 75 -3.62 -29.88 -0.74
CA ASP A 75 -3.79 -31.05 0.10
C ASP A 75 -5.27 -31.44 0.24
N GLN A 76 -5.58 -32.68 -0.13
CA GLN A 76 -6.90 -33.30 0.02
C GLN A 76 -6.84 -34.56 0.87
N SER A 77 -5.72 -34.87 1.52
CA SER A 77 -5.48 -36.11 2.23
C SER A 77 -6.19 -36.23 3.57
N ARG A 78 -6.56 -35.11 4.20
CA ARG A 78 -7.06 -35.05 5.58
C ARG A 78 -8.24 -34.09 5.75
N GLY A 79 -9.45 -34.57 5.49
CA GLY A 79 -10.65 -33.78 5.73
C GLY A 79 -10.96 -32.73 4.66
N ALA A 80 -11.25 -31.50 5.04
CA ALA A 80 -11.52 -30.42 4.11
C ALA A 80 -10.28 -30.09 3.27
N PRO A 81 -10.42 -29.88 1.95
CA PRO A 81 -9.31 -29.50 1.09
C PRO A 81 -8.65 -28.19 1.53
N ILE A 82 -7.32 -28.15 1.54
CA ILE A 82 -6.52 -26.97 1.88
C ILE A 82 -5.64 -26.62 0.68
N LEU A 83 -5.71 -25.36 0.22
CA LEU A 83 -4.78 -24.80 -0.75
C LEU A 83 -3.76 -23.92 -0.05
N ASN A 84 -2.51 -24.38 0.03
CA ASN A 84 -1.39 -23.62 0.53
C ASN A 84 -0.77 -22.81 -0.62
N ILE A 85 -0.45 -21.55 -0.36
CA ILE A 85 0.17 -20.63 -1.31
C ILE A 85 1.46 -20.12 -0.70
N PHE A 86 2.59 -20.44 -1.33
CA PHE A 86 3.91 -20.07 -0.85
C PHE A 86 4.60 -19.14 -1.84
N GLY A 87 5.29 -18.12 -1.32
CA GLY A 87 6.11 -17.23 -2.12
C GLY A 87 5.34 -16.33 -3.09
N GLY A 88 6.00 -16.01 -4.20
CA GLY A 88 5.45 -15.16 -5.26
C GLY A 88 5.81 -13.68 -5.11
N LYS A 89 5.69 -12.96 -6.21
CA LYS A 89 5.92 -11.50 -6.28
C LYS A 89 4.59 -10.77 -6.28
N ILE A 90 4.56 -9.57 -5.69
CA ILE A 90 3.36 -8.73 -5.76
C ILE A 90 2.95 -8.41 -7.20
N THR A 91 3.90 -8.34 -8.12
CA THR A 91 3.63 -8.09 -9.55
C THR A 91 2.94 -9.25 -10.26
N THR A 92 2.95 -10.46 -9.69
CA THR A 92 2.28 -11.65 -10.25
C THR A 92 0.95 -11.97 -9.58
N TYR A 93 0.49 -11.14 -8.63
CA TYR A 93 -0.69 -11.38 -7.79
C TYR A 93 -1.94 -11.80 -8.57
N ARG A 94 -2.22 -11.15 -9.70
CA ARG A 94 -3.41 -11.44 -10.51
C ARG A 94 -3.37 -12.85 -11.09
N LYS A 95 -2.22 -13.25 -11.66
CA LYS A 95 -2.04 -14.61 -12.19
C LYS A 95 -2.03 -15.66 -11.10
N LEU A 96 -1.40 -15.36 -9.96
CA LEU A 96 -1.43 -16.21 -8.77
C LEU A 96 -2.87 -16.46 -8.33
N ALA A 97 -3.69 -15.41 -8.22
CA ALA A 97 -5.08 -15.53 -7.83
C ALA A 97 -5.89 -16.39 -8.82
N GLU A 98 -5.73 -16.17 -10.14
CA GLU A 98 -6.37 -17.01 -11.17
C GLU A 98 -5.97 -18.48 -11.05
N HIS A 99 -4.68 -18.77 -10.87
CA HIS A 99 -4.19 -20.16 -10.73
C HIS A 99 -4.68 -20.80 -9.42
N ALA A 100 -4.73 -20.05 -8.31
CA ALA A 100 -5.28 -20.55 -7.06
C ALA A 100 -6.76 -20.93 -7.21
N VAL A 101 -7.55 -20.06 -7.83
CA VAL A 101 -8.97 -20.35 -8.12
C VAL A 101 -9.12 -21.57 -9.05
N GLN A 102 -8.29 -21.68 -10.08
CA GLN A 102 -8.30 -22.86 -10.97
C GLN A 102 -7.98 -24.17 -10.22
N LYS A 103 -7.06 -24.15 -9.26
CA LYS A 103 -6.76 -25.32 -8.41
C LYS A 103 -7.94 -25.73 -7.54
N LEU A 104 -8.82 -24.80 -7.15
CA LEU A 104 -10.02 -25.08 -6.38
C LEU A 104 -11.20 -25.57 -7.21
N LYS A 105 -11.15 -25.49 -8.54
CA LYS A 105 -12.25 -25.89 -9.44
C LYS A 105 -12.77 -27.31 -9.24
N PRO A 106 -11.94 -28.34 -8.93
CA PRO A 106 -12.44 -29.68 -8.63
C PRO A 106 -13.38 -29.75 -7.41
N VAL A 107 -13.20 -28.83 -6.43
CA VAL A 107 -14.04 -28.72 -5.23
C VAL A 107 -15.27 -27.87 -5.48
N PHE A 108 -15.15 -26.86 -6.34
CA PHE A 108 -16.21 -25.90 -6.66
C PHE A 108 -16.48 -25.88 -8.18
N PRO A 109 -17.07 -26.91 -8.75
CA PRO A 109 -17.23 -27.06 -10.21
C PRO A 109 -18.09 -25.97 -10.86
N GLN A 110 -18.94 -25.28 -10.09
CA GLN A 110 -19.80 -24.18 -10.55
C GLN A 110 -19.08 -22.84 -10.65
N MET A 111 -17.79 -22.75 -10.28
CA MET A 111 -17.02 -21.50 -10.40
C MET A 111 -16.89 -21.07 -11.87
N GLY A 112 -17.07 -19.77 -12.10
CA GLY A 112 -16.88 -19.15 -13.41
C GLY A 112 -15.44 -19.22 -13.93
N GLY A 113 -15.23 -18.74 -15.15
CA GLY A 113 -13.90 -18.62 -15.75
C GLY A 113 -13.13 -17.39 -15.26
N ASN A 114 -11.89 -17.27 -15.72
CA ASN A 114 -11.04 -16.10 -15.42
C ASN A 114 -11.65 -14.83 -16.03
N TRP A 115 -11.67 -13.75 -15.25
CA TRP A 115 -12.24 -12.47 -15.65
C TRP A 115 -11.33 -11.27 -15.33
N THR A 116 -10.27 -11.47 -14.55
CA THR A 116 -9.47 -10.38 -13.98
C THR A 116 -8.57 -9.67 -14.99
N THR A 117 -8.40 -10.22 -16.20
CA THR A 117 -7.46 -9.65 -17.20
C THR A 117 -7.79 -8.22 -17.58
N ASN A 118 -9.08 -7.91 -17.72
CA ASN A 118 -9.56 -6.59 -18.15
C ASN A 118 -10.28 -5.84 -17.03
N ALA A 119 -10.28 -6.38 -15.81
CA ALA A 119 -10.90 -5.72 -14.67
C ALA A 119 -9.91 -4.68 -14.07
N PRO A 120 -10.30 -3.42 -13.96
CA PRO A 120 -9.46 -2.42 -13.30
C PRO A 120 -9.37 -2.73 -11.81
N LEU A 121 -8.24 -2.36 -11.19
CA LEU A 121 -8.14 -2.31 -9.74
C LEU A 121 -8.97 -1.13 -9.20
N PRO A 122 -9.44 -1.21 -7.94
CA PRO A 122 -10.11 -0.07 -7.30
C PRO A 122 -9.25 1.20 -7.41
N GLY A 123 -9.83 2.26 -7.97
CA GLY A 123 -9.12 3.50 -8.25
C GLY A 123 -8.43 3.56 -9.61
N GLY A 124 -8.28 2.43 -10.30
CA GLY A 124 -7.63 2.35 -11.61
C GLY A 124 -8.57 2.43 -12.82
N ASP A 125 -9.86 2.65 -12.60
CA ASP A 125 -10.87 2.77 -13.64
C ASP A 125 -10.81 4.16 -14.31
N MET A 126 -9.75 4.38 -15.06
CA MET A 126 -9.47 5.62 -15.80
C MET A 126 -9.59 5.35 -17.30
N VAL A 127 -10.13 6.32 -18.03
CA VAL A 127 -10.23 6.24 -19.50
C VAL A 127 -8.82 6.05 -20.08
N ASP A 128 -8.65 5.02 -20.90
CA ASP A 128 -7.38 4.64 -21.55
C ASP A 128 -6.18 4.49 -20.59
N ALA A 129 -6.44 4.34 -19.28
CA ALA A 129 -5.44 4.36 -18.22
C ALA A 129 -4.55 5.63 -18.26
N ASP A 130 -5.05 6.73 -18.81
CA ASP A 130 -4.34 8.01 -18.94
C ASP A 130 -4.54 8.85 -17.67
N PHE A 131 -3.44 8.97 -16.91
CA PHE A 131 -3.45 9.73 -15.66
C PHE A 131 -3.59 11.24 -15.87
N ASP A 132 -3.03 11.79 -16.94
CA ASP A 132 -3.05 13.23 -17.17
C ASP A 132 -4.46 13.69 -17.55
N ILE A 133 -5.14 12.96 -18.42
CA ILE A 133 -6.57 13.18 -18.73
C ILE A 133 -7.43 13.06 -17.48
N PHE A 134 -7.19 12.04 -16.65
CA PHE A 134 -7.91 11.86 -15.39
C PHE A 134 -7.67 13.03 -14.42
N LEU A 135 -6.41 13.48 -14.26
CA LEU A 135 -6.07 14.60 -13.39
C LEU A 135 -6.72 15.92 -13.84
N ASP A 136 -6.74 16.17 -15.13
CA ASP A 136 -7.39 17.37 -15.68
C ASP A 136 -8.90 17.33 -15.41
N LYS A 137 -9.52 16.16 -15.55
CA LYS A 137 -10.92 15.97 -15.14
C LYS A 137 -11.13 16.23 -13.65
N VAL A 138 -10.30 15.67 -12.78
CA VAL A 138 -10.36 15.91 -11.32
C VAL A 138 -10.28 17.41 -11.00
N ARG A 139 -9.38 18.13 -11.66
CA ARG A 139 -9.22 19.59 -11.47
C ARG A 139 -10.41 20.40 -12.01
N ALA A 140 -11.05 19.94 -13.05
CA ALA A 140 -12.25 20.56 -13.58
C ALA A 140 -13.47 20.31 -12.67
N ASP A 141 -13.66 19.05 -12.23
CA ASP A 141 -14.79 18.65 -11.39
C ASP A 141 -14.70 19.27 -9.98
N TYR A 142 -13.46 19.35 -9.45
CA TYR A 142 -13.18 19.86 -8.11
C TYR A 142 -12.28 21.10 -8.14
N TYR A 143 -12.67 22.12 -8.90
CA TYR A 143 -11.91 23.36 -9.14
C TYR A 143 -11.56 24.13 -7.86
N TRP A 144 -12.27 23.87 -6.76
CA TRP A 144 -12.03 24.45 -5.44
C TRP A 144 -10.89 23.77 -4.66
N LEU A 145 -10.42 22.57 -5.09
CA LEU A 145 -9.26 21.90 -4.50
C LEU A 145 -7.96 22.59 -4.96
N PRO A 146 -7.03 22.87 -4.02
CA PRO A 146 -5.68 23.26 -4.39
C PRO A 146 -5.00 22.23 -5.32
N ARG A 147 -4.16 22.74 -6.22
CA ARG A 147 -3.48 21.88 -7.21
C ARG A 147 -2.69 20.73 -6.60
N ASP A 148 -2.01 20.98 -5.47
CA ASP A 148 -1.21 19.95 -4.80
C ASP A 148 -2.09 18.89 -4.14
N LEU A 149 -3.24 19.29 -3.59
CA LEU A 149 -4.18 18.35 -2.97
C LEU A 149 -4.91 17.52 -4.03
N SER A 150 -5.33 18.13 -5.15
CA SER A 150 -5.94 17.38 -6.26
C SER A 150 -4.95 16.37 -6.86
N MET A 151 -3.68 16.73 -7.01
CA MET A 151 -2.62 15.81 -7.44
C MET A 151 -2.39 14.69 -6.43
N HIS A 152 -2.36 15.01 -5.13
CA HIS A 152 -2.19 14.03 -4.06
C HIS A 152 -3.30 12.98 -4.09
N TYR A 153 -4.55 13.43 -4.09
CA TYR A 153 -5.69 12.51 -4.11
C TYR A 153 -5.80 11.71 -5.43
N ALA A 154 -5.56 12.36 -6.56
CA ALA A 154 -5.59 11.69 -7.86
C ALA A 154 -4.52 10.58 -7.95
N ARG A 155 -3.30 10.83 -7.47
CA ARG A 155 -2.22 9.84 -7.51
C ARG A 155 -2.40 8.70 -6.53
N LEU A 156 -2.92 8.99 -5.34
CA LEU A 156 -2.98 7.99 -4.28
C LEU A 156 -4.23 7.12 -4.39
N TYR A 157 -5.36 7.71 -4.80
CA TYR A 157 -6.67 7.06 -4.77
C TYR A 157 -7.31 6.85 -6.14
N GLY A 158 -6.80 7.51 -7.18
CA GLY A 158 -7.39 7.44 -8.52
C GLY A 158 -8.87 7.80 -8.51
N THR A 159 -9.70 7.03 -9.20
CA THR A 159 -11.16 7.28 -9.28
C THR A 159 -11.88 7.20 -7.94
N ARG A 160 -11.26 6.59 -6.91
CA ARG A 160 -11.82 6.57 -5.54
C ARG A 160 -11.75 7.92 -4.81
N ILE A 161 -11.15 8.94 -5.40
CA ILE A 161 -11.21 10.34 -4.91
C ILE A 161 -12.66 10.78 -4.61
N THR A 162 -13.62 10.26 -5.34
CA THR A 162 -15.05 10.53 -5.13
C THR A 162 -15.53 10.09 -3.74
N HIS A 163 -14.97 9.02 -3.17
CA HIS A 163 -15.31 8.56 -1.82
C HIS A 163 -14.69 9.42 -0.72
N ILE A 164 -13.57 10.11 -1.01
CA ILE A 164 -12.96 11.05 -0.07
C ILE A 164 -13.71 12.36 -0.07
N ILE A 165 -14.01 12.88 -1.26
CA ILE A 165 -14.67 14.18 -1.43
C ILE A 165 -16.16 14.09 -1.09
N GLY A 166 -16.84 12.99 -1.47
CA GLY A 166 -18.28 12.84 -1.24
C GLY A 166 -19.05 14.04 -1.78
N ASN A 167 -19.80 14.67 -0.89
CA ASN A 167 -20.62 15.86 -1.20
C ASN A 167 -19.90 17.20 -0.89
N ALA A 168 -18.61 17.17 -0.57
CA ALA A 168 -17.85 18.39 -0.28
C ALA A 168 -17.79 19.31 -1.50
N SER A 169 -17.95 20.58 -1.28
CA SER A 169 -17.93 21.65 -2.29
C SER A 169 -16.93 22.75 -1.98
N THR A 170 -16.35 22.73 -0.78
CA THR A 170 -15.34 23.68 -0.29
C THR A 170 -14.28 22.95 0.54
N MET A 171 -13.14 23.61 0.77
CA MET A 171 -12.08 23.07 1.63
C MET A 171 -12.55 22.80 3.07
N ASN A 172 -13.47 23.60 3.60
CA ASN A 172 -14.00 23.42 4.95
C ASN A 172 -14.79 22.12 5.08
N ASP A 173 -15.41 21.64 4.01
CA ASP A 173 -16.20 20.40 4.00
C ASP A 173 -15.33 19.15 4.11
N LEU A 174 -14.00 19.27 3.87
CA LEU A 174 -13.04 18.19 4.11
C LEU A 174 -12.70 18.00 5.60
N GLY A 175 -13.25 18.82 6.47
CA GLY A 175 -13.03 18.77 7.90
C GLY A 175 -11.69 19.36 8.34
N LYS A 176 -11.24 18.96 9.52
CA LYS A 176 -9.99 19.46 10.13
C LYS A 176 -8.76 19.04 9.34
N GLN A 177 -7.81 19.96 9.23
CA GLN A 177 -6.51 19.68 8.63
C GLN A 177 -5.54 19.12 9.68
N TYR A 178 -4.87 18.00 9.37
CA TYR A 178 -3.93 17.26 10.22
C TYR A 178 -2.48 17.28 9.70
N GLY A 179 -2.26 17.86 8.56
CA GLY A 179 -0.94 18.00 7.93
C GLY A 179 -1.05 18.82 6.64
N PRO A 180 0.05 19.07 5.92
CA PRO A 180 0.03 19.95 4.74
C PRO A 180 -1.00 19.57 3.67
N LEU A 181 -1.20 18.26 3.45
CA LEU A 181 -2.16 17.71 2.47
C LEU A 181 -3.10 16.66 3.09
N LEU A 182 -3.15 16.55 4.42
CA LEU A 182 -3.95 15.56 5.13
C LEU A 182 -5.14 16.24 5.82
N PHE A 183 -6.35 15.85 5.42
CA PHE A 183 -7.63 16.33 5.96
C PHE A 183 -8.43 15.19 6.59
N GLU A 184 -9.39 15.52 7.43
CA GLU A 184 -10.25 14.57 8.14
C GLU A 184 -10.98 13.62 7.18
N ALA A 185 -11.46 14.12 6.04
CA ALA A 185 -12.11 13.30 5.01
C ALA A 185 -11.22 12.13 4.56
N GLU A 186 -9.90 12.36 4.43
CA GLU A 186 -8.94 11.30 4.09
C GLU A 186 -8.75 10.30 5.23
N LEU A 187 -8.71 10.76 6.50
CA LEU A 187 -8.67 9.86 7.67
C LEU A 187 -9.90 8.95 7.73
N VAL A 188 -11.09 9.51 7.50
CA VAL A 188 -12.35 8.77 7.43
C VAL A 188 -12.30 7.72 6.33
N TYR A 189 -11.87 8.10 5.13
CA TYR A 189 -11.72 7.17 4.00
C TYR A 189 -10.76 6.03 4.35
N LEU A 190 -9.57 6.34 4.85
CA LEU A 190 -8.57 5.34 5.21
C LEU A 190 -9.03 4.39 6.31
N MET A 191 -9.79 4.91 7.28
CA MET A 191 -10.38 4.09 8.35
C MET A 191 -11.46 3.14 7.79
N ARG A 192 -12.36 3.64 6.93
CA ARG A 192 -13.50 2.88 6.39
C ARG A 192 -13.08 1.86 5.33
N HIS A 193 -12.26 2.28 4.38
CA HIS A 193 -11.97 1.52 3.17
C HIS A 193 -10.61 0.85 3.16
N GLU A 194 -9.68 1.28 4.02
CA GLU A 194 -8.30 0.80 4.04
C GLU A 194 -7.81 0.31 5.41
N TRP A 195 -8.74 0.05 6.35
CA TRP A 195 -8.49 -0.54 7.68
C TRP A 195 -7.47 0.22 8.53
N ALA A 196 -7.29 1.52 8.34
CA ALA A 196 -6.45 2.31 9.21
C ALA A 196 -7.05 2.38 10.62
N ARG A 197 -6.21 2.21 11.67
CA ARG A 197 -6.62 2.19 13.07
C ARG A 197 -5.79 3.10 13.97
N CYS A 198 -4.70 3.64 13.46
CA CYS A 198 -3.80 4.54 14.19
C CYS A 198 -3.07 5.47 13.22
N SER A 199 -2.40 6.49 13.77
CA SER A 199 -1.59 7.43 12.99
C SER A 199 -0.54 6.74 12.13
N LYS A 200 0.12 5.71 12.63
CA LYS A 200 1.14 4.96 11.90
C LYS A 200 0.59 4.27 10.65
N ASP A 201 -0.67 3.79 10.69
CA ASP A 201 -1.31 3.23 9.49
C ASP A 201 -1.43 4.28 8.40
N VAL A 202 -1.91 5.47 8.75
CA VAL A 202 -2.08 6.59 7.82
C VAL A 202 -0.72 7.07 7.31
N LEU A 203 0.17 7.43 8.23
CA LEU A 203 1.35 8.21 7.94
C LEU A 203 2.46 7.41 7.24
N ASP A 204 2.65 6.15 7.64
CA ASP A 204 3.77 5.33 7.17
C ASP A 204 3.34 4.29 6.14
N ARG A 205 2.16 3.68 6.34
CA ARG A 205 1.74 2.52 5.53
C ARG A 205 0.93 2.90 4.31
N ARG A 206 0.03 3.91 4.40
CA ARG A 206 -0.89 4.27 3.31
C ARG A 206 -0.50 5.50 2.53
N THR A 207 -0.05 6.56 3.19
CA THR A 207 0.12 7.86 2.52
C THR A 207 1.56 8.37 2.44
N LYS A 208 2.45 7.92 3.31
CA LYS A 208 3.80 8.49 3.51
C LYS A 208 3.80 9.94 4.01
N HIS A 209 2.68 10.45 4.54
CA HIS A 209 2.62 11.77 5.18
C HIS A 209 3.57 11.89 6.37
N GLY A 210 3.97 10.77 7.01
CA GLY A 210 4.98 10.76 8.07
C GLY A 210 6.31 11.41 7.69
N LEU A 211 6.60 11.57 6.41
CA LEU A 211 7.77 12.30 5.92
C LEU A 211 7.63 13.83 6.00
N THR A 212 6.44 14.36 6.28
CA THR A 212 6.14 15.79 6.20
C THR A 212 5.36 16.35 7.40
N VAL A 213 4.65 15.51 8.15
CA VAL A 213 3.90 15.92 9.33
C VAL A 213 4.83 16.18 10.52
N ARG A 214 4.41 17.05 11.42
CA ARG A 214 5.12 17.40 12.64
C ARG A 214 4.69 16.49 13.80
N PRO A 215 5.54 16.32 14.84
CA PRO A 215 5.20 15.45 15.97
C PRO A 215 3.87 15.76 16.67
N ASN A 216 3.52 17.04 16.79
CA ASN A 216 2.24 17.45 17.37
C ASN A 216 1.03 17.08 16.49
N GLU A 217 1.19 17.04 15.17
CA GLU A 217 0.15 16.61 14.23
C GLU A 217 -0.11 15.10 14.36
N ILE A 218 0.94 14.30 14.62
CA ILE A 218 0.82 12.85 14.88
C ILE A 218 -0.08 12.60 16.09
N LEU A 219 0.13 13.33 17.19
CA LEU A 219 -0.69 13.20 18.39
C LEU A 219 -2.17 13.52 18.12
N LEU A 220 -2.44 14.55 17.33
CA LEU A 220 -3.82 14.91 16.96
C LEU A 220 -4.50 13.82 16.12
N ILE A 221 -3.76 13.14 15.25
CA ILE A 221 -4.28 12.00 14.47
C ILE A 221 -4.59 10.82 15.39
N ASP A 222 -3.70 10.52 16.37
CA ASP A 222 -3.94 9.45 17.34
C ASP A 222 -5.15 9.73 18.24
N GLU A 223 -5.34 10.99 18.65
CA GLU A 223 -6.53 11.42 19.38
C GLU A 223 -7.81 11.22 18.55
N TRP A 224 -7.77 11.65 17.29
CA TRP A 224 -8.88 11.46 16.38
C TRP A 224 -9.27 9.98 16.23
N PHE A 225 -8.29 9.07 16.06
CA PHE A 225 -8.58 7.63 15.99
C PHE A 225 -9.15 7.09 17.30
N LYS A 226 -8.63 7.53 18.46
CA LYS A 226 -9.18 7.12 19.77
C LYS A 226 -10.63 7.51 19.89
N ASP A 227 -11.01 8.69 19.48
CA ASP A 227 -12.38 9.17 19.56
C ASP A 227 -13.29 8.48 18.53
N ALA A 228 -12.87 8.38 17.27
CA ALA A 228 -13.60 7.69 16.22
C ALA A 228 -13.87 6.20 16.53
N LEU A 229 -12.90 5.50 17.15
CA LEU A 229 -13.03 4.09 17.51
C LEU A 229 -13.86 3.88 18.81
N ARG A 230 -13.89 4.87 19.74
CA ARG A 230 -14.71 4.81 20.96
C ARG A 230 -16.18 5.05 20.66
N HIS A 231 -16.45 6.03 19.85
CA HIS A 231 -17.82 6.41 19.49
C HIS A 231 -18.42 5.48 18.47
N LYS A 232 -18.02 4.20 18.36
CA LYS A 232 -18.61 3.21 17.47
C LYS A 232 -19.90 3.76 16.81
N ASP A 233 -19.78 4.86 16.12
CA ASP A 233 -20.85 5.31 15.26
C ASP A 233 -21.01 4.21 14.22
N VAL A 234 -22.03 3.39 14.46
CA VAL A 234 -22.43 2.27 13.61
C VAL A 234 -22.53 2.71 12.16
N ASN A 235 -22.74 4.00 11.93
CA ASN A 235 -22.74 4.65 10.63
C ASN A 235 -21.34 4.84 9.99
N LEU A 236 -20.23 4.75 10.76
CA LEU A 236 -18.89 4.81 10.18
C LEU A 236 -18.48 3.52 9.45
N PHE A 237 -19.23 2.43 9.63
CA PHE A 237 -18.95 1.11 9.05
C PHE A 237 -20.08 0.57 8.16
N SER A 238 -21.16 1.34 8.01
CA SER A 238 -22.33 0.98 7.20
C SER A 238 -22.33 1.71 5.87
N ASP A 239 -21.42 1.37 4.97
CA ASP A 239 -21.66 1.60 3.55
C ASP A 239 -22.00 0.26 2.91
N ASN A 240 -23.21 0.20 2.38
CA ASN A 240 -23.68 -0.88 1.51
C ASN A 240 -22.70 -1.04 0.34
N TYR A 241 -22.12 -2.24 0.21
CA TYR A 241 -21.51 -2.71 -1.02
C TYR A 241 -22.60 -3.07 -2.02
#